data_40bbf83a66c67c0b9013fb4dfb1bb27b
#
_entry.id   40bbf83a66c67c0b9013fb4dfb1bb27b
#
_cell.length_a   1.000
_cell.length_b   1.000
_cell.length_c   1.000
_cell.angle_alpha   90.00
_cell.angle_beta   90.00
_cell.angle_gamma   90.00
#
_symmetry.space_group_name_H-M   'P 1'
#
loop_
_entity.id
_entity.type
_entity.pdbx_description
1 polymer ?
#
loop_
_entity_poly.entity_id
_entity_poly.type
_entity_poly.pdbx_seq_one_letter_code
_entity_poly.pdbx_strand_id
1 'polypeptide(L)'
;MKPIRIICWVLFLVAFTTVGAKPRKKLSQPKPRVVERLIVQVSNPSDEYREEVIELPLDTICQRLGTTCDSLRVLDGAGLDVPYQWTHDGKLLIGAYVRKGGVNRFVVRKGIPPSFPTVCDGTIHPERKDDFAWENDRGAYRVYGPALERTGERSFGIDVWTKNTPDLVVNDRYYIEDVVMMPKVDSLRRIDRHRGDSLYRLNSYHHDHGKGFDPYKVGPTLGCGAPALMIGDSIVMPYCFERFEVLTKGPLRFEVCLRQSPRVVCGDTIRESRLITLDKGSNFNKMTVWYEGITKPVSLCSGVVIQREDTSSVVLGRNYVAYTDPTDQPNVHHAPLFVAALFPDGQVITQKQGGHALGIIPDYHGEQYTYYFGSAWSKYDVRTEEEWQARIAWFLRSKQTPLIITMKE
;
A
#
# COMPACT_ATOMS: atom_id res chain seq x y z
N MET A 1 -1.50 76.08 -31.26
CA MET A 1 -1.42 75.57 -32.65
C MET A 1 -0.12 74.79 -32.78
N LYS A 2 -0.16 73.47 -32.86
CA LYS A 2 0.97 72.59 -33.15
C LYS A 2 0.60 71.71 -34.33
N PRO A 3 1.44 71.48 -35.32
CA PRO A 3 1.09 70.80 -36.54
C PRO A 3 1.07 69.28 -36.40
N ILE A 4 0.11 68.67 -37.04
CA ILE A 4 -0.08 67.22 -37.22
C ILE A 4 0.93 66.70 -38.24
N ARG A 5 1.76 65.75 -37.86
CA ARG A 5 2.61 64.98 -38.79
C ARG A 5 1.85 63.72 -39.24
N ILE A 6 1.53 63.67 -40.55
CA ILE A 6 0.98 62.52 -41.24
C ILE A 6 2.18 61.62 -41.60
N ILE A 7 2.18 60.36 -41.08
CA ILE A 7 3.13 59.29 -41.45
C ILE A 7 2.42 58.40 -42.46
N CYS A 8 2.84 58.46 -43.72
CA CYS A 8 2.45 57.50 -44.76
C CYS A 8 3.10 56.16 -44.54
N TRP A 9 2.29 55.11 -44.36
CA TRP A 9 2.72 53.71 -44.40
C TRP A 9 2.74 53.25 -45.86
N VAL A 10 3.89 52.90 -46.39
CA VAL A 10 4.04 52.23 -47.66
C VAL A 10 3.91 50.71 -47.40
N LEU A 11 2.84 50.14 -47.92
CA LEU A 11 2.64 48.68 -47.90
C LEU A 11 3.48 48.05 -49.02
N PHE A 12 4.54 47.31 -48.62
CA PHE A 12 5.23 46.38 -49.52
C PHE A 12 4.45 45.05 -49.55
N LEU A 13 3.78 44.74 -50.66
CA LEU A 13 3.23 43.42 -50.95
C LEU A 13 4.39 42.49 -51.36
N VAL A 14 4.82 41.60 -50.43
CA VAL A 14 5.70 40.49 -50.78
C VAL A 14 4.83 39.29 -51.16
N ALA A 15 4.81 38.94 -52.43
CA ALA A 15 4.16 37.74 -52.92
C ALA A 15 4.98 36.51 -52.50
N PHE A 16 4.48 35.77 -51.52
CA PHE A 16 5.01 34.44 -51.19
C PHE A 16 4.45 33.43 -52.18
N THR A 17 5.28 32.92 -53.06
CA THR A 17 4.98 31.71 -53.87
C THR A 17 5.06 30.49 -52.92
N THR A 18 3.93 29.95 -52.52
CA THR A 18 3.88 28.69 -51.78
C THR A 18 4.26 27.55 -52.71
N VAL A 19 5.47 27.06 -52.60
CA VAL A 19 5.88 25.78 -53.14
C VAL A 19 5.16 24.70 -52.33
N GLY A 20 4.18 24.04 -52.94
CA GLY A 20 3.40 22.99 -52.31
C GLY A 20 4.31 21.79 -51.92
N ALA A 21 4.66 21.72 -50.64
CA ALA A 21 5.30 20.53 -50.09
C ALA A 21 4.25 19.40 -50.10
N LYS A 22 4.48 18.35 -50.89
CA LYS A 22 3.71 17.11 -50.86
C LYS A 22 3.72 16.58 -49.40
N PRO A 23 2.55 16.20 -48.82
CA PRO A 23 2.51 15.64 -47.49
C PRO A 23 3.38 14.38 -47.46
N ARG A 24 4.42 14.38 -46.61
CA ARG A 24 5.20 13.20 -46.32
C ARG A 24 4.23 12.15 -45.76
N LYS A 25 4.02 11.04 -46.51
CA LYS A 25 3.34 9.86 -45.99
C LYS A 25 4.04 9.49 -44.67
N LYS A 26 3.31 9.59 -43.53
CA LYS A 26 3.75 8.98 -42.29
C LYS A 26 4.02 7.50 -42.59
N LEU A 27 5.26 7.09 -42.54
CA LEU A 27 5.57 5.65 -42.55
C LEU A 27 4.77 5.05 -41.40
N SER A 28 3.81 4.21 -41.75
CA SER A 28 3.12 3.37 -40.76
C SER A 28 4.20 2.47 -40.16
N GLN A 29 4.41 2.57 -38.86
CA GLN A 29 5.25 1.61 -38.17
C GLN A 29 4.70 0.20 -38.48
N PRO A 30 5.55 -0.77 -38.80
CA PRO A 30 5.10 -2.12 -39.08
C PRO A 30 4.30 -2.62 -37.87
N LYS A 31 3.10 -3.14 -38.11
CA LYS A 31 2.28 -3.75 -37.05
C LYS A 31 3.12 -4.82 -36.37
N PRO A 32 3.18 -4.85 -35.03
CA PRO A 32 3.95 -5.88 -34.34
C PRO A 32 3.50 -7.27 -34.78
N ARG A 33 4.45 -8.16 -34.99
CA ARG A 33 4.17 -9.56 -35.36
C ARG A 33 3.43 -10.20 -34.19
N VAL A 34 2.25 -10.74 -34.47
CA VAL A 34 1.48 -11.51 -33.50
C VAL A 34 2.13 -12.87 -33.30
N VAL A 35 2.31 -13.28 -32.05
CA VAL A 35 2.89 -14.57 -31.65
C VAL A 35 1.88 -15.40 -30.88
N GLU A 36 2.05 -16.72 -30.87
CA GLU A 36 1.14 -17.63 -30.16
C GLU A 36 1.32 -17.60 -28.63
N ARG A 37 2.54 -17.32 -28.18
CA ARG A 37 2.91 -17.28 -26.75
C ARG A 37 4.07 -16.34 -26.50
N LEU A 38 4.20 -15.90 -25.26
CA LEU A 38 5.35 -15.18 -24.75
C LEU A 38 5.95 -15.98 -23.58
N ILE A 39 7.25 -16.11 -23.57
CA ILE A 39 8.01 -16.71 -22.45
C ILE A 39 8.52 -15.58 -21.59
N VAL A 40 8.04 -15.52 -20.36
CA VAL A 40 8.53 -14.61 -19.32
C VAL A 40 9.58 -15.36 -18.51
N GLN A 41 10.80 -14.88 -18.56
CA GLN A 41 11.90 -15.43 -17.77
C GLN A 41 12.21 -14.47 -16.63
N VAL A 42 12.22 -14.98 -15.40
CA VAL A 42 12.50 -14.25 -14.16
C VAL A 42 13.75 -14.79 -13.55
N SER A 43 14.81 -14.00 -13.52
CA SER A 43 16.12 -14.39 -12.99
C SER A 43 16.37 -13.69 -11.66
N ASN A 44 16.85 -14.45 -10.69
CA ASN A 44 17.22 -13.95 -9.37
C ASN A 44 18.75 -13.82 -9.27
N PRO A 45 19.30 -12.59 -9.31
CA PRO A 45 20.76 -12.39 -9.22
C PRO A 45 21.30 -12.48 -7.79
N SER A 46 20.42 -12.58 -6.78
CA SER A 46 20.83 -12.64 -5.37
C SER A 46 21.16 -14.05 -4.90
N ASP A 47 21.81 -14.13 -3.76
CA ASP A 47 22.14 -15.39 -3.05
C ASP A 47 21.06 -15.88 -2.11
N GLU A 48 19.90 -15.22 -2.10
CA GLU A 48 18.72 -15.57 -1.31
C GLU A 48 17.56 -15.99 -2.23
N TYR A 49 16.62 -16.78 -1.73
CA TYR A 49 15.38 -17.03 -2.48
C TYR A 49 14.52 -15.76 -2.54
N ARG A 50 13.72 -15.64 -3.58
CA ARG A 50 12.81 -14.51 -3.77
C ARG A 50 11.39 -15.02 -4.03
N GLU A 51 10.44 -14.43 -3.30
CA GLU A 51 9.01 -14.62 -3.51
C GLU A 51 8.39 -13.24 -3.60
N GLU A 52 7.95 -12.87 -4.81
CA GLU A 52 7.45 -11.52 -5.11
C GLU A 52 6.39 -11.56 -6.20
N VAL A 53 5.53 -10.57 -6.18
CA VAL A 53 4.65 -10.25 -7.30
C VAL A 53 5.45 -9.43 -8.31
N ILE A 54 5.66 -9.98 -9.50
CA ILE A 54 6.31 -9.28 -10.61
C ILE A 54 5.29 -8.55 -11.48
N GLU A 55 5.72 -7.45 -12.10
CA GLU A 55 4.90 -6.59 -12.93
C GLU A 55 5.37 -6.63 -14.39
N LEU A 56 4.44 -6.81 -15.31
CA LEU A 56 4.70 -6.85 -16.75
C LEU A 56 3.80 -5.86 -17.49
N PRO A 57 4.26 -5.24 -18.59
CA PRO A 57 3.46 -4.30 -19.37
C PRO A 57 2.33 -5.03 -20.11
N LEU A 58 1.09 -4.92 -19.60
CA LEU A 58 -0.09 -5.62 -20.10
C LEU A 58 -0.39 -5.29 -21.57
N ASP A 59 -0.36 -4.03 -21.93
CA ASP A 59 -0.65 -3.57 -23.30
C ASP A 59 0.32 -4.19 -24.31
N THR A 60 1.61 -4.25 -23.96
CA THR A 60 2.63 -4.87 -24.81
C THR A 60 2.37 -6.37 -24.99
N ILE A 61 1.96 -7.05 -23.91
CA ILE A 61 1.61 -8.48 -23.95
C ILE A 61 0.40 -8.72 -24.83
N CYS A 62 -0.69 -7.97 -24.61
CA CYS A 62 -1.92 -8.09 -25.39
C CYS A 62 -1.70 -7.79 -26.87
N GLN A 63 -0.91 -6.77 -27.19
CA GLN A 63 -0.54 -6.40 -28.55
C GLN A 63 0.28 -7.49 -29.24
N ARG A 64 1.27 -8.07 -28.56
CA ARG A 64 2.11 -9.15 -29.11
C ARG A 64 1.35 -10.45 -29.29
N LEU A 65 0.37 -10.76 -28.44
CA LEU A 65 -0.45 -11.96 -28.52
C LEU A 65 -1.71 -11.76 -29.41
N GLY A 66 -1.98 -10.55 -29.90
CA GLY A 66 -3.18 -10.24 -30.67
C GLY A 66 -4.47 -10.53 -29.89
N THR A 67 -4.52 -10.17 -28.61
CA THR A 67 -5.64 -10.47 -27.69
C THR A 67 -5.94 -9.32 -26.75
N THR A 68 -6.96 -9.50 -25.90
CA THR A 68 -7.35 -8.59 -24.81
C THR A 68 -6.99 -9.20 -23.45
N CYS A 69 -7.00 -8.42 -22.36
CA CYS A 69 -6.60 -8.86 -21.04
C CYS A 69 -7.49 -10.00 -20.48
N ASP A 70 -8.77 -9.99 -20.82
CA ASP A 70 -9.78 -11.01 -20.44
C ASP A 70 -9.65 -12.33 -21.22
N SER A 71 -8.70 -12.43 -22.14
CA SER A 71 -8.41 -13.65 -22.91
C SER A 71 -6.95 -14.08 -22.74
N LEU A 72 -6.36 -13.78 -21.59
CA LEU A 72 -5.00 -14.21 -21.24
C LEU A 72 -5.03 -15.46 -20.35
N ARG A 73 -3.98 -16.25 -20.47
CA ARG A 73 -3.68 -17.39 -19.62
C ARG A 73 -2.20 -17.41 -19.28
N VAL A 74 -1.86 -17.63 -18.02
CA VAL A 74 -0.47 -17.69 -17.55
C VAL A 74 -0.20 -19.08 -16.98
N LEU A 75 0.84 -19.70 -17.49
CA LEU A 75 1.27 -21.05 -17.10
C LEU A 75 2.67 -20.99 -16.51
N ASP A 76 2.98 -21.88 -15.59
CA ASP A 76 4.33 -22.13 -15.10
C ASP A 76 5.16 -22.97 -16.08
N GLY A 77 6.42 -23.30 -15.70
CA GLY A 77 7.31 -24.12 -16.50
C GLY A 77 6.86 -25.59 -16.67
N ALA A 78 5.90 -26.05 -15.86
CA ALA A 78 5.28 -27.37 -15.96
C ALA A 78 4.00 -27.35 -16.81
N GLY A 79 3.54 -26.17 -17.24
CA GLY A 79 2.32 -25.99 -18.03
C GLY A 79 1.05 -25.91 -17.19
N LEU A 80 1.15 -25.69 -15.87
CA LEU A 80 0.03 -25.52 -14.97
C LEU A 80 -0.35 -24.05 -14.87
N ASP A 81 -1.66 -23.76 -14.74
CA ASP A 81 -2.12 -22.40 -14.52
C ASP A 81 -1.62 -21.86 -13.20
N VAL A 82 -1.13 -20.62 -13.21
CA VAL A 82 -0.69 -19.89 -12.03
C VAL A 82 -1.56 -18.64 -11.82
N PRO A 83 -1.78 -18.21 -10.58
CA PRO A 83 -2.48 -16.97 -10.32
C PRO A 83 -1.81 -15.78 -10.99
N TYR A 84 -2.62 -14.96 -11.63
CA TYR A 84 -2.23 -13.69 -12.21
C TYR A 84 -3.37 -12.67 -12.04
N GLN A 85 -3.04 -11.40 -12.22
CA GLN A 85 -3.98 -10.31 -12.05
C GLN A 85 -3.57 -9.16 -12.95
N TRP A 86 -4.50 -8.44 -13.53
CA TRP A 86 -4.20 -7.16 -14.19
C TRP A 86 -4.64 -6.00 -13.31
N THR A 87 -3.93 -4.89 -13.40
CA THR A 87 -4.16 -3.69 -12.61
C THR A 87 -4.76 -2.56 -13.46
N HIS A 88 -5.34 -1.57 -12.78
CA HIS A 88 -5.91 -0.39 -13.41
C HIS A 88 -4.90 0.44 -14.20
N ASP A 89 -3.61 0.38 -13.85
CA ASP A 89 -2.50 1.09 -14.49
C ASP A 89 -1.79 0.27 -15.61
N GLY A 90 -2.45 -0.78 -16.10
CA GLY A 90 -2.02 -1.53 -17.28
C GLY A 90 -0.87 -2.51 -17.04
N LYS A 91 -0.82 -3.14 -15.86
CA LYS A 91 0.15 -4.17 -15.54
C LYS A 91 -0.49 -5.55 -15.48
N LEU A 92 0.23 -6.57 -15.94
CA LEU A 92 -0.03 -7.97 -15.64
C LEU A 92 0.86 -8.38 -14.47
N LEU A 93 0.26 -8.81 -13.38
CA LEU A 93 0.93 -9.32 -12.19
C LEU A 93 1.02 -10.83 -12.25
N ILE A 94 2.17 -11.39 -11.84
CA ILE A 94 2.41 -12.83 -11.67
C ILE A 94 3.15 -13.05 -10.36
N GLY A 95 2.72 -14.03 -9.56
CA GLY A 95 3.47 -14.46 -8.38
C GLY A 95 4.70 -15.28 -8.80
N ALA A 96 5.89 -14.81 -8.45
CA ALA A 96 7.13 -15.45 -8.82
C ALA A 96 7.90 -15.95 -7.59
N TYR A 97 8.20 -17.26 -7.56
CA TYR A 97 9.13 -17.86 -6.62
C TYR A 97 10.41 -18.24 -7.36
N VAL A 98 11.55 -17.66 -6.97
CA VAL A 98 12.81 -17.87 -7.67
C VAL A 98 13.92 -18.19 -6.66
N ARG A 99 14.54 -19.37 -6.78
CA ARG A 99 15.67 -19.80 -5.95
C ARG A 99 16.87 -18.85 -6.13
N LYS A 100 17.76 -18.83 -5.15
CA LYS A 100 19.02 -18.08 -5.22
C LYS A 100 19.78 -18.40 -6.50
N GLY A 101 20.24 -17.38 -7.22
CA GLY A 101 20.96 -17.53 -8.49
C GLY A 101 20.15 -18.24 -9.59
N GLY A 102 18.86 -18.50 -9.35
CA GLY A 102 18.01 -19.32 -10.21
C GLY A 102 17.21 -18.52 -11.22
N VAL A 103 16.46 -19.27 -12.03
CA VAL A 103 15.56 -18.75 -13.05
C VAL A 103 14.23 -19.47 -12.96
N ASN A 104 13.13 -18.71 -12.97
CA ASN A 104 11.79 -19.24 -13.18
C ASN A 104 11.26 -18.79 -14.55
N ARG A 105 10.33 -19.56 -15.12
CA ARG A 105 9.74 -19.27 -16.43
C ARG A 105 8.24 -19.40 -16.37
N PHE A 106 7.57 -18.44 -17.04
CA PHE A 106 6.14 -18.47 -17.25
C PHE A 106 5.85 -18.38 -18.74
N VAL A 107 4.74 -18.97 -19.15
CA VAL A 107 4.22 -18.86 -20.50
C VAL A 107 2.92 -18.04 -20.46
N VAL A 108 2.93 -16.91 -21.13
CA VAL A 108 1.71 -16.09 -21.31
C VAL A 108 1.19 -16.33 -22.73
N ARG A 109 -0.07 -16.71 -22.84
CA ARG A 109 -0.73 -17.00 -24.11
C ARG A 109 -2.19 -16.60 -24.12
N LYS A 110 -2.79 -16.56 -25.29
CA LYS A 110 -4.24 -16.44 -25.44
C LYS A 110 -4.93 -17.72 -24.93
N GLY A 111 -6.04 -17.56 -24.23
CA GLY A 111 -6.85 -18.66 -23.74
C GLY A 111 -7.98 -18.19 -22.84
N ILE A 112 -8.82 -19.12 -22.40
CA ILE A 112 -9.87 -18.85 -21.42
C ILE A 112 -9.21 -18.69 -20.05
N PRO A 113 -9.38 -17.54 -19.36
CA PRO A 113 -8.80 -17.31 -18.03
C PRO A 113 -9.39 -18.29 -17.01
N PRO A 114 -8.56 -18.95 -16.19
CA PRO A 114 -9.07 -19.66 -15.02
C PRO A 114 -9.49 -18.66 -13.94
N SER A 115 -10.37 -19.11 -13.03
CA SER A 115 -10.71 -18.34 -11.84
C SER A 115 -9.75 -18.66 -10.70
N PHE A 116 -9.28 -17.63 -10.00
CA PHE A 116 -8.46 -17.78 -8.81
C PHE A 116 -9.15 -17.12 -7.60
N PRO A 117 -9.00 -17.68 -6.40
CA PRO A 117 -9.54 -17.04 -5.20
C PRO A 117 -8.87 -15.70 -4.94
N THR A 118 -9.64 -14.75 -4.43
CA THR A 118 -9.12 -13.49 -3.91
C THR A 118 -8.32 -13.76 -2.63
N VAL A 119 -7.12 -13.19 -2.54
CA VAL A 119 -6.20 -13.31 -1.40
C VAL A 119 -5.89 -11.93 -0.82
N CYS A 120 -5.95 -10.90 -1.65
CA CYS A 120 -5.72 -9.51 -1.25
C CYS A 120 -7.03 -8.72 -1.46
N ASP A 121 -7.64 -8.26 -0.38
CA ASP A 121 -8.92 -7.56 -0.40
C ASP A 121 -8.94 -6.39 0.59
N GLY A 122 -9.88 -5.47 0.39
CA GLY A 122 -10.14 -4.37 1.31
C GLY A 122 -11.44 -3.67 0.95
N THR A 123 -12.12 -3.18 1.99
CA THR A 123 -13.40 -2.49 1.85
C THR A 123 -13.67 -1.52 2.99
N ILE A 124 -14.67 -0.68 2.78
CA ILE A 124 -15.23 0.23 3.78
C ILE A 124 -16.19 -0.53 4.70
N HIS A 125 -16.20 -0.16 5.98
CA HIS A 125 -17.08 -0.66 7.03
C HIS A 125 -17.91 0.47 7.65
N PRO A 126 -19.04 0.85 7.02
CA PRO A 126 -19.90 1.91 7.55
C PRO A 126 -20.49 1.57 8.91
N GLU A 127 -20.70 0.28 9.20
CA GLU A 127 -21.18 -0.25 10.49
C GLU A 127 -20.21 0.08 11.63
N ARG A 128 -18.91 0.25 11.35
CA ARG A 128 -17.87 0.64 12.30
C ARG A 128 -17.32 2.05 11.97
N LYS A 129 -18.20 3.02 11.88
CA LYS A 129 -17.88 4.46 11.73
C LYS A 129 -17.00 4.80 10.53
N ASP A 130 -17.28 4.16 9.39
CA ASP A 130 -16.55 4.31 8.12
C ASP A 130 -15.08 3.87 8.19
N ASP A 131 -14.73 2.87 9.01
CA ASP A 131 -13.41 2.27 8.95
C ASP A 131 -13.14 1.69 7.56
N PHE A 132 -11.93 1.86 7.03
CA PHE A 132 -11.48 1.17 5.84
C PHE A 132 -10.41 0.16 6.22
N ALA A 133 -10.67 -1.12 5.95
CA ALA A 133 -9.76 -2.20 6.30
C ALA A 133 -9.35 -3.01 5.08
N TRP A 134 -8.13 -3.53 5.08
CA TRP A 134 -7.59 -4.37 4.01
C TRP A 134 -6.67 -5.44 4.59
N GLU A 135 -6.52 -6.52 3.83
CA GLU A 135 -5.75 -7.67 4.24
C GLU A 135 -5.16 -8.46 3.07
N ASN A 136 -4.14 -9.25 3.38
CA ASN A 136 -3.65 -10.32 2.54
C ASN A 136 -3.52 -11.63 3.36
N ASP A 137 -2.79 -12.61 2.84
CA ASP A 137 -2.51 -13.87 3.52
C ASP A 137 -1.53 -13.77 4.71
N ARG A 138 -1.03 -12.57 5.07
CA ARG A 138 -0.05 -12.36 6.16
C ARG A 138 -0.58 -11.50 7.30
N GLY A 139 -1.29 -10.46 7.02
CA GLY A 139 -1.76 -9.49 8.01
C GLY A 139 -2.95 -8.68 7.53
N ALA A 140 -3.53 -7.91 8.44
CA ALA A 140 -4.59 -6.98 8.12
C ALA A 140 -4.34 -5.61 8.75
N TYR A 141 -4.94 -4.59 8.16
CA TYR A 141 -4.71 -3.20 8.49
C TYR A 141 -6.01 -2.41 8.42
N ARG A 142 -6.07 -1.30 9.14
CA ARG A 142 -7.23 -0.41 9.18
C ARG A 142 -6.81 1.05 9.20
N VAL A 143 -7.61 1.90 8.58
CA VAL A 143 -7.60 3.36 8.74
C VAL A 143 -9.01 3.84 9.05
N TYR A 144 -9.09 4.98 9.70
CA TYR A 144 -10.33 5.53 10.23
C TYR A 144 -10.93 6.55 9.28
N GLY A 145 -12.25 6.51 9.17
CA GLY A 145 -13.01 7.31 8.23
C GLY A 145 -13.74 8.50 8.83
N PRO A 146 -14.47 9.24 7.99
CA PRO A 146 -15.09 10.50 8.38
C PRO A 146 -16.18 10.36 9.45
N ALA A 147 -16.82 9.20 9.58
CA ALA A 147 -17.81 9.00 10.64
C ALA A 147 -17.15 8.93 12.02
N LEU A 148 -15.96 8.35 12.15
CA LEU A 148 -15.20 8.35 13.39
C LEU A 148 -14.76 9.78 13.76
N GLU A 149 -14.24 10.53 12.79
CA GLU A 149 -13.84 11.93 13.00
C GLU A 149 -14.97 12.79 13.58
N ARG A 150 -16.20 12.62 13.06
CA ARG A 150 -17.38 13.34 13.55
C ARG A 150 -17.75 13.04 15.00
N THR A 151 -17.30 11.93 15.57
CA THR A 151 -17.51 11.62 17.00
C THR A 151 -16.56 12.38 17.93
N GLY A 152 -15.51 13.00 17.39
CA GLY A 152 -14.42 13.61 18.15
C GLY A 152 -13.39 12.61 18.66
N GLU A 153 -13.51 11.33 18.31
CA GLU A 153 -12.49 10.30 18.60
C GLU A 153 -11.20 10.59 17.84
N ARG A 154 -10.07 10.46 18.53
CA ARG A 154 -8.76 10.80 17.99
C ARG A 154 -7.97 9.52 17.69
N SER A 155 -8.22 8.92 16.55
CA SER A 155 -7.48 7.78 16.02
C SER A 155 -7.03 8.13 14.60
N PHE A 156 -5.71 8.38 14.41
CA PHE A 156 -5.21 9.02 13.20
C PHE A 156 -4.33 8.12 12.35
N GLY A 157 -3.70 7.13 12.97
CA GLY A 157 -2.70 6.28 12.35
C GLY A 157 -3.27 5.07 11.62
N ILE A 158 -2.37 4.20 11.22
CA ILE A 158 -2.70 2.90 10.66
C ILE A 158 -2.73 1.86 11.78
N ASP A 159 -3.80 1.12 11.84
CA ASP A 159 -4.02 0.03 12.76
C ASP A 159 -3.56 -1.30 12.19
N VAL A 160 -3.28 -2.27 13.08
CA VAL A 160 -2.76 -3.60 12.73
C VAL A 160 -3.64 -4.67 13.36
N TRP A 161 -4.16 -5.56 12.54
CA TRP A 161 -4.86 -6.75 12.97
C TRP A 161 -4.02 -7.99 12.70
N THR A 162 -3.85 -8.83 13.72
CA THR A 162 -3.11 -10.08 13.59
C THR A 162 -3.91 -11.14 12.83
N LYS A 163 -3.18 -12.02 12.15
CA LYS A 163 -3.70 -13.21 11.49
C LYS A 163 -2.77 -14.39 11.75
N ASN A 164 -3.32 -15.60 11.79
CA ASN A 164 -2.59 -16.87 11.77
C ASN A 164 -3.21 -17.84 10.74
N THR A 165 -3.90 -17.29 9.74
CA THR A 165 -4.50 -17.99 8.62
C THR A 165 -4.29 -17.20 7.33
N PRO A 166 -4.12 -17.86 6.18
CA PRO A 166 -4.10 -17.19 4.88
C PRO A 166 -5.47 -16.70 4.41
N ASP A 167 -6.57 -17.14 5.05
CA ASP A 167 -7.94 -16.79 4.67
C ASP A 167 -8.20 -15.29 4.89
N LEU A 168 -9.13 -14.73 4.12
CA LEU A 168 -9.69 -13.43 4.39
C LEU A 168 -10.61 -13.53 5.63
N VAL A 169 -10.42 -12.63 6.61
CA VAL A 169 -11.12 -12.70 7.90
C VAL A 169 -11.71 -11.37 8.36
N VAL A 170 -11.29 -10.26 7.77
CA VAL A 170 -11.66 -8.92 8.27
C VAL A 170 -13.14 -8.65 8.10
N ASN A 171 -13.68 -8.90 6.91
CA ASN A 171 -15.11 -8.67 6.65
C ASN A 171 -16.01 -9.50 7.57
N ASP A 172 -15.66 -10.77 7.82
CA ASP A 172 -16.41 -11.64 8.72
C ASP A 172 -16.38 -11.12 10.16
N ARG A 173 -15.22 -10.62 10.62
CA ARG A 173 -15.07 -10.07 11.97
C ARG A 173 -15.95 -8.86 12.19
N TYR A 174 -15.94 -7.89 11.26
CA TYR A 174 -16.82 -6.72 11.34
C TYR A 174 -18.31 -7.15 11.29
N TYR A 175 -18.67 -8.01 10.35
CA TYR A 175 -20.05 -8.46 10.23
C TYR A 175 -20.54 -9.18 11.51
N ILE A 176 -19.74 -10.08 12.05
CA ILE A 176 -20.12 -10.83 13.26
C ILE A 176 -20.24 -9.89 14.46
N GLU A 177 -19.27 -9.03 14.71
CA GLU A 177 -19.32 -8.13 15.89
C GLU A 177 -20.37 -7.04 15.70
N ASP A 178 -20.22 -6.19 14.67
CA ASP A 178 -20.96 -4.95 14.59
C ASP A 178 -22.39 -5.12 14.08
N VAL A 179 -22.62 -6.07 13.17
CA VAL A 179 -23.95 -6.27 12.58
C VAL A 179 -24.77 -7.33 13.33
N VAL A 180 -24.15 -8.45 13.69
CA VAL A 180 -24.89 -9.60 14.26
C VAL A 180 -24.93 -9.54 15.78
N MET A 181 -23.82 -9.25 16.43
CA MET A 181 -23.67 -9.43 17.88
C MET A 181 -23.93 -8.17 18.69
N MET A 182 -23.46 -6.99 18.25
CA MET A 182 -23.64 -5.74 19.01
C MET A 182 -25.10 -5.41 19.33
N PRO A 183 -26.10 -5.59 18.43
CA PRO A 183 -27.51 -5.39 18.79
C PRO A 183 -28.00 -6.30 19.93
N LYS A 184 -27.50 -7.55 19.97
CA LYS A 184 -27.81 -8.52 21.03
C LYS A 184 -27.10 -8.17 22.34
N VAL A 185 -25.83 -7.79 22.25
CA VAL A 185 -25.03 -7.32 23.39
C VAL A 185 -25.69 -6.13 24.04
N ASP A 186 -26.07 -5.10 23.27
CA ASP A 186 -26.69 -3.88 23.77
C ASP A 186 -28.07 -4.16 24.40
N SER A 187 -28.86 -5.05 23.79
CA SER A 187 -30.13 -5.46 24.36
C SER A 187 -29.93 -6.19 25.70
N LEU A 188 -28.95 -7.07 25.79
CA LEU A 188 -28.62 -7.79 26.99
C LEU A 188 -28.02 -6.89 28.08
N ARG A 189 -27.16 -5.94 27.73
CA ARG A 189 -26.59 -4.93 28.66
C ARG A 189 -27.64 -4.09 29.37
N ARG A 190 -28.78 -3.82 28.71
CA ARG A 190 -29.92 -3.08 29.33
C ARG A 190 -30.61 -3.87 30.43
N ILE A 191 -30.54 -5.21 30.37
CA ILE A 191 -31.18 -6.13 31.33
C ILE A 191 -30.16 -6.58 32.38
N ASP A 192 -29.01 -7.03 31.94
CA ASP A 192 -27.92 -7.56 32.72
C ASP A 192 -26.57 -7.19 32.05
N ARG A 193 -25.90 -6.16 32.58
CA ARG A 193 -24.64 -5.65 32.04
C ARG A 193 -23.55 -6.72 32.01
N HIS A 194 -23.45 -7.52 33.08
CA HIS A 194 -22.41 -8.54 33.17
C HIS A 194 -22.56 -9.63 32.09
N ARG A 195 -23.79 -10.08 31.86
CA ARG A 195 -24.09 -11.04 30.79
C ARG A 195 -23.86 -10.42 29.40
N GLY A 196 -24.23 -9.17 29.20
CA GLY A 196 -23.97 -8.46 27.96
C GLY A 196 -22.47 -8.34 27.68
N ASP A 197 -21.67 -7.95 28.68
CA ASP A 197 -20.21 -7.87 28.57
C ASP A 197 -19.55 -9.23 28.34
N SER A 198 -20.10 -10.30 28.91
CA SER A 198 -19.67 -11.68 28.66
C SER A 198 -19.95 -12.09 27.21
N LEU A 199 -21.12 -11.79 26.68
CA LEU A 199 -21.49 -12.07 25.29
C LEU A 199 -20.59 -11.27 24.32
N TYR A 200 -20.27 -10.01 24.63
CA TYR A 200 -19.32 -9.20 23.88
C TYR A 200 -17.96 -9.89 23.77
N ARG A 201 -17.35 -10.24 24.92
CA ARG A 201 -16.03 -10.88 24.93
C ARG A 201 -15.96 -12.19 24.14
N LEU A 202 -17.06 -12.93 24.07
CA LEU A 202 -17.13 -14.18 23.32
C LEU A 202 -17.14 -14.00 21.80
N ASN A 203 -17.40 -12.78 21.31
CA ASN A 203 -17.59 -12.52 19.88
C ASN A 203 -16.76 -11.36 19.34
N SER A 204 -16.15 -10.58 20.24
CA SER A 204 -15.39 -9.40 19.84
C SER A 204 -14.09 -9.76 19.11
N TYR A 205 -13.83 -9.06 18.00
CA TYR A 205 -12.57 -9.20 17.27
C TYR A 205 -11.36 -8.62 18.05
N HIS A 206 -11.58 -7.98 19.20
CA HIS A 206 -10.50 -7.63 20.14
C HIS A 206 -10.00 -8.81 20.99
N HIS A 207 -10.55 -10.00 20.75
CA HIS A 207 -10.12 -11.26 21.38
C HIS A 207 -9.78 -12.28 20.30
N ASP A 208 -8.72 -13.08 20.55
CA ASP A 208 -8.32 -14.14 19.61
C ASP A 208 -9.27 -15.32 19.69
N HIS A 209 -10.01 -15.57 18.62
CA HIS A 209 -10.88 -16.71 18.44
C HIS A 209 -10.27 -17.80 17.54
N GLY A 210 -8.92 -17.86 17.46
CA GLY A 210 -8.18 -18.89 16.74
C GLY A 210 -7.73 -18.50 15.34
N LYS A 211 -8.09 -17.29 14.84
CA LYS A 211 -7.64 -16.76 13.54
C LYS A 211 -6.93 -15.42 13.64
N GLY A 212 -6.54 -15.01 14.86
CA GLY A 212 -5.98 -13.69 15.18
C GLY A 212 -7.06 -12.69 15.60
N PHE A 213 -6.70 -11.43 15.84
CA PHE A 213 -7.56 -10.42 16.47
C PHE A 213 -7.01 -9.01 16.24
N ASP A 214 -7.69 -7.99 16.78
CA ASP A 214 -7.28 -6.57 16.81
C ASP A 214 -6.58 -6.25 18.15
N PRO A 215 -5.23 -6.35 18.23
CA PRO A 215 -4.48 -6.12 19.47
C PRO A 215 -3.80 -4.76 19.55
N TYR A 216 -3.82 -3.96 18.48
CA TYR A 216 -2.94 -2.81 18.32
C TYR A 216 -3.62 -1.52 18.77
N LYS A 217 -2.93 -0.69 19.54
CA LYS A 217 -3.48 0.57 20.03
C LYS A 217 -2.96 1.74 19.19
N VAL A 218 -3.84 2.38 18.44
CA VAL A 218 -3.49 3.56 17.62
C VAL A 218 -3.68 4.87 18.38
N GLY A 219 -4.89 5.21 18.73
CA GLY A 219 -5.22 6.51 19.37
C GLY A 219 -4.70 7.71 18.56
N PRO A 220 -4.31 8.81 19.24
CA PRO A 220 -3.84 10.03 18.57
C PRO A 220 -2.37 9.94 18.14
N THR A 221 -2.00 8.85 17.43
CA THR A 221 -0.63 8.56 16.99
C THR A 221 -0.59 8.20 15.52
N LEU A 222 0.62 7.95 14.97
CA LEU A 222 0.79 7.43 13.61
C LEU A 222 0.44 5.93 13.49
N GLY A 223 0.25 5.24 14.60
CA GLY A 223 0.04 3.80 14.60
C GLY A 223 1.22 3.07 13.96
N CYS A 224 0.94 2.22 12.96
CA CYS A 224 1.94 1.49 12.20
C CYS A 224 2.09 2.09 10.80
N GLY A 225 2.99 3.07 10.64
CA GLY A 225 3.40 3.54 9.33
C GLY A 225 2.53 4.60 8.65
N ALA A 226 1.66 5.32 9.35
CA ALA A 226 0.99 6.47 8.74
C ALA A 226 2.00 7.59 8.45
N PRO A 227 1.89 8.28 7.29
CA PRO A 227 2.72 9.45 6.99
C PRO A 227 2.23 10.67 7.76
N ALA A 228 3.16 11.59 8.07
CA ALA A 228 2.85 12.89 8.63
C ALA A 228 3.90 13.93 8.21
N LEU A 229 3.52 15.20 8.23
CA LEU A 229 4.49 16.29 8.13
C LEU A 229 5.05 16.60 9.52
N MET A 230 6.28 17.14 9.56
CA MET A 230 6.90 17.66 10.78
C MET A 230 7.24 19.13 10.60
N ILE A 231 6.92 19.92 11.64
CA ILE A 231 7.26 21.34 11.72
C ILE A 231 8.15 21.51 12.95
N GLY A 232 9.42 21.77 12.71
CA GLY A 232 10.42 21.66 13.76
C GLY A 232 10.38 20.24 14.37
N ASP A 233 10.22 20.16 15.68
CA ASP A 233 10.17 18.89 16.41
C ASP A 233 8.76 18.34 16.59
N SER A 234 7.74 18.96 16.01
CA SER A 234 6.33 18.59 16.20
C SER A 234 5.79 17.81 15.03
N ILE A 235 5.20 16.65 15.30
CA ILE A 235 4.47 15.85 14.32
C ILE A 235 3.11 16.50 14.08
N VAL A 236 2.81 16.84 12.83
CA VAL A 236 1.48 17.27 12.40
C VAL A 236 0.65 16.01 12.15
N MET A 237 -0.04 15.54 13.20
CA MET A 237 -0.78 14.28 13.14
C MET A 237 -1.73 14.25 11.95
N PRO A 238 -1.78 13.14 11.19
CA PRO A 238 -2.73 12.97 10.10
C PRO A 238 -4.17 12.94 10.63
N TYR A 239 -5.12 13.14 9.73
CA TYR A 239 -6.54 13.02 10.02
C TYR A 239 -7.11 11.70 9.44
N CYS A 240 -8.41 11.44 9.70
CA CYS A 240 -9.15 10.39 9.01
C CYS A 240 -9.23 10.70 7.50
N PHE A 241 -9.33 9.69 6.65
CA PHE A 241 -9.52 9.94 5.22
C PHE A 241 -10.91 10.54 4.95
N GLU A 242 -11.01 11.37 3.91
CA GLU A 242 -12.29 11.93 3.41
C GLU A 242 -12.88 11.05 2.31
N ARG A 243 -12.00 10.56 1.41
CA ARG A 243 -12.39 9.78 0.23
C ARG A 243 -11.42 8.63 0.02
N PHE A 244 -11.95 7.55 -0.55
CA PHE A 244 -11.16 6.41 -0.97
C PHE A 244 -11.57 5.95 -2.37
N GLU A 245 -10.66 5.26 -3.04
CA GLU A 245 -10.89 4.59 -4.30
C GLU A 245 -10.13 3.26 -4.30
N VAL A 246 -10.85 2.14 -4.36
CA VAL A 246 -10.22 0.82 -4.52
C VAL A 246 -9.85 0.65 -5.98
N LEU A 247 -8.55 0.57 -6.26
CA LEU A 247 -8.01 0.51 -7.62
C LEU A 247 -7.85 -0.92 -8.10
N THR A 248 -7.53 -1.83 -7.19
CA THR A 248 -7.23 -3.22 -7.52
C THR A 248 -7.49 -4.10 -6.30
N LYS A 249 -8.03 -5.30 -6.51
CA LYS A 249 -8.12 -6.40 -5.54
C LYS A 249 -8.16 -7.75 -6.27
N GLY A 250 -7.68 -8.81 -5.66
CA GLY A 250 -7.68 -10.12 -6.31
C GLY A 250 -6.68 -11.12 -5.72
N PRO A 251 -6.21 -12.06 -6.54
CA PRO A 251 -5.35 -13.14 -6.06
C PRO A 251 -3.94 -12.72 -5.67
N LEU A 252 -3.45 -11.55 -6.12
CA LEU A 252 -2.05 -11.16 -5.94
C LEU A 252 -1.84 -9.79 -5.31
N ARG A 253 -2.77 -8.84 -5.51
CA ARG A 253 -2.56 -7.44 -5.06
C ARG A 253 -3.87 -6.78 -4.68
N PHE A 254 -3.80 -6.01 -3.61
CA PHE A 254 -4.78 -4.99 -3.24
C PHE A 254 -4.16 -3.60 -3.37
N GLU A 255 -4.92 -2.64 -3.91
CA GLU A 255 -4.52 -1.22 -3.98
C GLU A 255 -5.71 -0.30 -3.66
N VAL A 256 -5.43 0.71 -2.85
CA VAL A 256 -6.39 1.77 -2.52
C VAL A 256 -5.71 3.13 -2.55
N CYS A 257 -6.39 4.13 -3.12
CA CYS A 257 -6.03 5.52 -2.99
C CYS A 257 -6.90 6.17 -1.91
N LEU A 258 -6.27 6.77 -0.90
CA LEU A 258 -6.94 7.53 0.16
C LEU A 258 -6.62 9.01 -0.02
N ARG A 259 -7.62 9.88 0.16
CA ARG A 259 -7.45 11.33 0.14
C ARG A 259 -7.95 11.93 1.44
N GLN A 260 -7.16 12.82 2.00
CA GLN A 260 -7.48 13.57 3.21
C GLN A 260 -8.21 14.87 2.86
N SER A 261 -9.02 15.38 3.79
CA SER A 261 -9.56 16.73 3.69
C SER A 261 -8.43 17.77 3.66
N PRO A 262 -8.59 18.88 2.92
CA PRO A 262 -7.63 19.98 2.98
C PRO A 262 -7.50 20.52 4.40
N ARG A 263 -6.28 20.86 4.81
CA ARG A 263 -6.02 21.49 6.12
C ARG A 263 -4.93 22.55 6.01
N VAL A 264 -4.91 23.47 6.97
CA VAL A 264 -3.91 24.53 7.01
C VAL A 264 -2.71 24.07 7.85
N VAL A 265 -1.51 24.11 7.27
CA VAL A 265 -0.25 23.81 7.93
C VAL A 265 0.75 24.92 7.59
N CYS A 266 1.29 25.62 8.58
CA CYS A 266 2.19 26.74 8.43
C CYS A 266 1.70 27.86 7.47
N GLY A 267 0.39 28.05 7.38
CA GLY A 267 -0.23 29.03 6.48
C GLY A 267 -0.54 28.52 5.08
N ASP A 268 -0.07 27.36 4.70
CA ASP A 268 -0.39 26.70 3.44
C ASP A 268 -1.63 25.83 3.60
N THR A 269 -2.52 25.82 2.60
CA THR A 269 -3.61 24.87 2.51
C THR A 269 -3.10 23.62 1.78
N ILE A 270 -2.90 22.56 2.50
CA ILE A 270 -2.35 21.31 1.99
C ILE A 270 -3.43 20.22 1.85
N ARG A 271 -3.23 19.33 0.91
CA ARG A 271 -4.02 18.09 0.75
C ARG A 271 -3.07 16.89 0.64
N GLU A 272 -3.30 15.92 1.51
CA GLU A 272 -2.56 14.66 1.50
C GLU A 272 -3.28 13.60 0.68
N SER A 273 -2.53 12.83 -0.08
CA SER A 273 -2.99 11.63 -0.79
C SER A 273 -2.06 10.46 -0.52
N ARG A 274 -2.63 9.25 -0.41
CA ARG A 274 -1.91 8.00 -0.13
C ARG A 274 -2.33 6.94 -1.14
N LEU A 275 -1.37 6.31 -1.79
CA LEU A 275 -1.57 5.06 -2.51
C LEU A 275 -0.97 3.93 -1.68
N ILE A 276 -1.81 3.01 -1.24
CA ILE A 276 -1.42 1.84 -0.46
C ILE A 276 -1.53 0.61 -1.35
N THR A 277 -0.45 -0.16 -1.46
CA THR A 277 -0.40 -1.42 -2.20
C THR A 277 0.01 -2.53 -1.25
N LEU A 278 -0.74 -3.64 -1.22
CA LEU A 278 -0.42 -4.83 -0.44
C LEU A 278 -0.45 -6.07 -1.34
N ASP A 279 0.70 -6.73 -1.47
CA ASP A 279 0.86 -7.93 -2.28
C ASP A 279 0.68 -9.20 -1.46
N LYS A 280 0.21 -10.26 -2.10
CA LYS A 280 0.21 -11.62 -1.54
C LYS A 280 1.60 -12.01 -1.09
N GLY A 281 1.71 -12.65 0.07
CA GLY A 281 2.96 -13.12 0.65
C GLY A 281 3.81 -12.04 1.31
N SER A 282 3.43 -10.76 1.22
CA SER A 282 4.18 -9.65 1.81
C SER A 282 3.70 -9.35 3.23
N ASN A 283 4.65 -9.16 4.17
CA ASN A 283 4.39 -8.54 5.46
C ASN A 283 4.37 -7.01 5.37
N PHE A 284 4.76 -6.43 4.23
CA PHE A 284 4.93 -4.99 4.07
C PHE A 284 3.99 -4.43 3.02
N ASN A 285 3.26 -3.39 3.40
CA ASN A 285 2.53 -2.52 2.49
C ASN A 285 3.51 -1.53 1.85
N LYS A 286 3.35 -1.24 0.57
CA LYS A 286 3.98 -0.10 -0.09
C LYS A 286 3.07 1.11 0.09
N MET A 287 3.61 2.18 0.66
CA MET A 287 2.97 3.48 0.78
C MET A 287 3.62 4.44 -0.18
N THR A 288 2.85 5.04 -1.07
CA THR A 288 3.27 6.23 -1.82
C THR A 288 2.40 7.40 -1.36
N VAL A 289 3.02 8.39 -0.75
CA VAL A 289 2.36 9.59 -0.22
C VAL A 289 2.81 10.82 -0.98
N TRP A 290 1.91 11.79 -1.15
CA TRP A 290 2.23 13.11 -1.69
C TRP A 290 1.31 14.16 -1.08
N TYR A 291 1.79 15.40 -1.09
CA TYR A 291 1.07 16.55 -0.56
C TYR A 291 1.01 17.67 -1.61
N GLU A 292 -0.19 18.10 -1.91
CA GLU A 292 -0.43 19.29 -2.74
C GLU A 292 -0.49 20.53 -1.85
N GLY A 293 0.04 21.67 -2.34
CA GLY A 293 -0.08 22.97 -1.69
C GLY A 293 1.07 23.34 -0.75
N ILE A 294 2.11 22.52 -0.60
CA ILE A 294 3.32 22.89 0.15
C ILE A 294 4.08 23.96 -0.63
N THR A 295 4.32 25.14 0.00
CA THR A 295 5.05 26.26 -0.62
C THR A 295 6.49 26.40 -0.11
N LYS A 296 6.79 25.80 1.05
CA LYS A 296 8.13 25.79 1.65
C LYS A 296 8.49 24.37 2.07
N PRO A 297 9.76 23.99 1.99
CA PRO A 297 10.18 22.67 2.40
C PRO A 297 9.84 22.42 3.88
N VAL A 298 9.38 21.21 4.16
CA VAL A 298 9.08 20.69 5.49
C VAL A 298 9.76 19.33 5.64
N SER A 299 9.66 18.68 6.80
CA SER A 299 10.05 17.27 6.90
C SER A 299 8.81 16.37 6.74
N LEU A 300 8.96 15.29 5.95
CA LEU A 300 8.02 14.19 5.94
C LEU A 300 8.50 13.14 6.94
N CYS A 301 7.61 12.54 7.72
CA CYS A 301 7.95 11.42 8.57
C CYS A 301 6.94 10.29 8.46
N SER A 302 7.40 9.10 8.82
CA SER A 302 6.58 7.94 9.09
C SER A 302 7.29 7.06 10.12
N GLY A 303 6.56 6.18 10.79
CA GLY A 303 7.15 5.31 11.79
C GLY A 303 6.11 4.52 12.55
N VAL A 304 6.49 4.02 13.72
CA VAL A 304 5.63 3.19 14.57
C VAL A 304 5.51 3.80 15.96
N VAL A 305 4.31 3.71 16.54
CA VAL A 305 4.08 4.21 17.92
C VAL A 305 4.81 3.33 18.92
N ILE A 306 5.36 3.95 19.98
CA ILE A 306 5.98 3.27 21.10
C ILE A 306 4.99 3.31 22.27
N GLN A 307 4.49 2.15 22.70
CA GLN A 307 3.43 2.01 23.70
C GLN A 307 3.95 2.00 25.14
N ARG A 308 5.23 1.66 25.34
CA ARG A 308 5.85 1.55 26.67
C ARG A 308 6.94 2.58 26.86
N GLU A 309 7.17 2.99 28.10
CA GLU A 309 8.34 3.78 28.49
C GLU A 309 9.64 3.02 28.26
N ASP A 310 9.64 1.69 28.50
CA ASP A 310 10.74 0.82 28.13
C ASP A 310 10.81 0.68 26.61
N THR A 311 11.86 1.22 26.04
CA THR A 311 12.13 1.24 24.61
C THR A 311 13.20 0.23 24.19
N SER A 312 13.47 -0.79 25.00
CA SER A 312 14.50 -1.80 24.73
C SER A 312 14.23 -2.59 23.43
N SER A 313 12.97 -2.77 23.09
CA SER A 313 12.53 -3.44 21.84
C SER A 313 12.43 -2.50 20.62
N VAL A 314 12.84 -1.23 20.74
CA VAL A 314 12.87 -0.29 19.61
C VAL A 314 14.18 -0.41 18.87
N VAL A 315 14.12 -0.67 17.58
CA VAL A 315 15.28 -0.72 16.69
C VAL A 315 15.26 0.51 15.78
N LEU A 316 16.36 1.28 15.79
CA LEU A 316 16.61 2.39 14.86
C LEU A 316 17.70 1.94 13.90
N GLY A 317 17.30 1.40 12.76
CA GLY A 317 18.23 1.01 11.71
C GLY A 317 18.62 2.21 10.83
N ARG A 318 19.54 2.00 9.88
CA ARG A 318 19.98 3.05 8.96
C ARG A 318 18.84 3.62 8.09
N ASN A 319 17.93 2.75 7.66
CA ASN A 319 16.83 3.05 6.75
C ASN A 319 15.53 2.32 7.11
N TYR A 320 15.37 2.00 8.39
CA TYR A 320 14.13 1.44 8.93
C TYR A 320 14.04 1.72 10.43
N VAL A 321 12.82 1.65 10.92
CA VAL A 321 12.51 1.59 12.35
C VAL A 321 11.62 0.39 12.60
N ALA A 322 11.81 -0.27 13.74
CA ALA A 322 11.02 -1.43 14.14
C ALA A 322 10.73 -1.41 15.63
N TYR A 323 9.67 -2.09 16.03
CA TYR A 323 9.25 -2.17 17.42
C TYR A 323 8.52 -3.50 17.68
N THR A 324 8.76 -4.08 18.86
CA THR A 324 7.95 -5.19 19.36
C THR A 324 6.87 -4.64 20.27
N ASP A 325 5.65 -4.62 19.75
CA ASP A 325 4.49 -4.02 20.40
C ASP A 325 3.93 -4.93 21.50
N PRO A 326 3.63 -4.39 22.71
CA PRO A 326 3.09 -5.16 23.83
C PRO A 326 1.60 -5.50 23.69
N THR A 327 0.93 -4.95 22.64
CA THR A 327 -0.51 -4.96 22.44
C THR A 327 -1.30 -4.05 23.41
N ASP A 328 -2.58 -3.87 23.16
CA ASP A 328 -3.46 -2.99 23.95
C ASP A 328 -3.80 -3.54 25.34
N GLN A 329 -3.64 -4.84 25.54
CA GLN A 329 -3.89 -5.55 26.80
C GLN A 329 -2.60 -6.22 27.32
N PRO A 330 -1.63 -5.45 27.84
CA PRO A 330 -0.31 -5.99 28.19
C PRO A 330 -0.33 -7.03 29.31
N ASN A 331 -1.43 -7.12 30.06
CA ASN A 331 -1.62 -8.13 31.13
C ASN A 331 -2.13 -9.48 30.57
N VAL A 332 -2.56 -9.52 29.32
CA VAL A 332 -2.97 -10.74 28.62
C VAL A 332 -1.81 -11.18 27.72
N HIS A 333 -1.39 -12.43 27.82
CA HIS A 333 -0.28 -12.92 26.99
C HIS A 333 -0.73 -13.21 25.56
N HIS A 334 -0.74 -12.15 24.72
CA HIS A 334 -1.16 -12.25 23.31
C HIS A 334 -0.06 -12.74 22.38
N ALA A 335 1.14 -12.93 22.86
CA ALA A 335 2.38 -13.14 22.10
C ALA A 335 2.84 -11.85 21.32
N PRO A 336 4.15 -11.74 21.02
CA PRO A 336 4.72 -10.55 20.38
C PRO A 336 4.08 -10.21 19.05
N LEU A 337 3.76 -8.92 18.87
CA LEU A 337 3.38 -8.29 17.62
C LEU A 337 4.55 -7.41 17.16
N PHE A 338 5.07 -7.68 15.97
CA PHE A 338 6.18 -6.95 15.39
C PHE A 338 5.65 -5.92 14.38
N VAL A 339 6.16 -4.70 14.46
CA VAL A 339 5.81 -3.60 13.52
C VAL A 339 7.06 -2.91 13.01
N ALA A 340 7.02 -2.37 11.80
CA ALA A 340 8.13 -1.63 11.22
C ALA A 340 7.69 -0.62 10.14
N ALA A 341 8.54 0.40 9.93
CA ALA A 341 8.53 1.26 8.75
C ALA A 341 9.92 1.26 8.11
N LEU A 342 9.97 1.12 6.77
CA LEU A 342 11.19 0.89 5.99
C LEU A 342 11.31 1.91 4.86
N PHE A 343 12.50 2.44 4.63
CA PHE A 343 12.79 3.53 3.69
C PHE A 343 13.95 3.13 2.75
N PRO A 344 13.71 2.23 1.76
CA PRO A 344 14.79 1.65 0.95
C PRO A 344 15.54 2.67 0.09
N ASP A 345 14.87 3.72 -0.41
CA ASP A 345 15.37 4.60 -1.47
C ASP A 345 15.76 6.01 -0.98
N GLY A 346 15.83 6.25 0.32
CA GLY A 346 15.98 7.60 0.83
C GLY A 346 17.13 7.83 1.83
N GLN A 347 17.61 9.06 1.87
CA GLN A 347 18.30 9.57 3.04
C GLN A 347 17.23 9.80 4.12
N VAL A 348 17.25 8.99 5.16
CA VAL A 348 16.32 9.06 6.28
C VAL A 348 17.08 9.21 7.60
N ILE A 349 16.57 10.03 8.47
CA ILE A 349 17.06 10.17 9.85
C ILE A 349 16.16 9.33 10.73
N THR A 350 16.69 8.30 11.37
CA THR A 350 15.94 7.44 12.29
C THR A 350 16.13 7.89 13.71
N GLN A 351 15.03 8.16 14.43
CA GLN A 351 15.10 8.59 15.84
C GLN A 351 13.81 8.31 16.60
N LYS A 352 13.87 8.37 17.94
CA LYS A 352 12.70 8.37 18.81
C LYS A 352 12.24 9.81 19.00
N GLN A 353 10.97 10.10 18.69
CA GLN A 353 10.41 11.43 18.89
C GLN A 353 8.88 11.39 18.99
N GLY A 354 8.29 12.21 19.86
CA GLY A 354 6.85 12.32 20.02
C GLY A 354 6.14 11.00 20.32
N GLY A 355 6.76 10.10 21.07
CA GLY A 355 6.21 8.78 21.37
C GLY A 355 6.29 7.76 20.22
N HIS A 356 7.14 8.01 19.21
CA HIS A 356 7.32 7.14 18.05
C HIS A 356 8.78 6.80 17.79
N ALA A 357 9.01 5.67 17.13
CA ALA A 357 10.22 5.44 16.37
C ALA A 357 9.96 5.92 14.92
N LEU A 358 10.68 6.96 14.50
CA LEU A 358 10.44 7.65 13.24
C LEU A 358 11.59 7.47 12.26
N GLY A 359 11.24 7.37 10.96
CA GLY A 359 12.10 7.75 9.86
C GLY A 359 11.66 9.12 9.33
N ILE A 360 12.59 10.05 9.28
CA ILE A 360 12.35 11.46 8.92
C ILE A 360 13.08 11.76 7.62
N ILE A 361 12.37 12.30 6.67
CA ILE A 361 12.85 12.73 5.36
C ILE A 361 12.87 14.26 5.40
N PRO A 362 14.04 14.89 5.53
CA PRO A 362 14.15 16.35 5.55
C PRO A 362 13.94 16.94 4.15
N ASP A 363 13.70 18.25 4.10
CA ASP A 363 13.62 19.03 2.86
C ASP A 363 12.61 18.49 1.82
N TYR A 364 11.44 18.09 2.31
CA TYR A 364 10.35 17.53 1.50
C TYR A 364 9.47 18.65 0.94
N HIS A 365 9.15 18.58 -0.36
CA HIS A 365 8.44 19.63 -1.11
C HIS A 365 7.02 19.20 -1.57
N GLY A 366 6.55 18.04 -1.17
CA GLY A 366 5.21 17.55 -1.51
C GLY A 366 5.17 16.51 -2.63
N GLU A 367 6.31 16.20 -3.27
CA GLU A 367 6.44 15.18 -4.30
C GLU A 367 6.06 13.78 -3.81
N GLN A 368 5.83 12.85 -4.75
CA GLN A 368 5.57 11.46 -4.40
C GLN A 368 6.77 10.84 -3.71
N TYR A 369 6.57 10.38 -2.49
CA TYR A 369 7.56 9.64 -1.72
C TYR A 369 7.06 8.24 -1.41
N THR A 370 7.91 7.22 -1.65
CA THR A 370 7.58 5.82 -1.42
C THR A 370 8.37 5.25 -0.26
N TYR A 371 7.69 4.61 0.67
CA TYR A 371 8.25 3.83 1.76
C TYR A 371 7.38 2.60 2.02
N TYR A 372 7.75 1.77 2.98
CA TYR A 372 7.01 0.56 3.32
C TYR A 372 6.72 0.53 4.80
N PHE A 373 5.59 -0.08 5.18
CA PHE A 373 5.26 -0.35 6.57
C PHE A 373 4.62 -1.73 6.68
N GLY A 374 4.74 -2.35 7.86
CA GLY A 374 4.14 -3.66 7.98
C GLY A 374 4.28 -4.27 9.36
N SER A 375 3.75 -5.47 9.48
CA SER A 375 3.66 -6.21 10.72
C SER A 375 3.78 -7.72 10.54
N ALA A 376 4.05 -8.38 11.66
CA ALA A 376 4.00 -9.84 11.76
C ALA A 376 3.62 -10.25 13.18
N TRP A 377 2.93 -11.38 13.31
CA TRP A 377 2.56 -11.91 14.62
C TRP A 377 3.29 -13.21 14.92
N SER A 378 3.82 -13.32 16.15
CA SER A 378 4.64 -14.46 16.52
C SER A 378 3.92 -15.82 16.58
N LYS A 379 2.59 -15.81 16.51
CA LYS A 379 1.79 -17.04 16.35
C LYS A 379 1.55 -17.44 14.88
N TYR A 380 2.18 -16.76 13.92
CA TYR A 380 2.00 -17.08 12.51
C TYR A 380 3.34 -17.34 11.80
N ASP A 381 3.80 -16.43 10.94
CA ASP A 381 4.91 -16.65 10.00
C ASP A 381 6.25 -16.07 10.43
N VAL A 382 6.28 -15.29 11.49
CA VAL A 382 7.49 -14.70 12.11
C VAL A 382 7.40 -14.90 13.61
N ARG A 383 8.28 -15.73 14.18
CA ARG A 383 8.11 -16.21 15.54
C ARG A 383 8.87 -15.44 16.58
N THR A 384 10.00 -14.81 16.17
CA THR A 384 10.88 -14.08 17.07
C THR A 384 11.24 -12.71 16.49
N GLU A 385 11.79 -11.86 17.35
CA GLU A 385 12.30 -10.55 16.95
C GLU A 385 13.46 -10.68 15.97
N GLU A 386 14.33 -11.66 16.14
CA GLU A 386 15.45 -11.94 15.23
C GLU A 386 14.93 -12.34 13.83
N GLU A 387 13.89 -13.16 13.77
CA GLU A 387 13.24 -13.49 12.48
C GLU A 387 12.61 -12.27 11.83
N TRP A 388 12.03 -11.35 12.64
CA TRP A 388 11.50 -10.08 12.11
C TRP A 388 12.61 -9.20 11.55
N GLN A 389 13.71 -9.04 12.27
CA GLN A 389 14.87 -8.29 11.79
C GLN A 389 15.46 -8.92 10.51
N ALA A 390 15.53 -10.24 10.45
CA ALA A 390 15.95 -10.95 9.23
C ALA A 390 14.99 -10.72 8.07
N ARG A 391 13.68 -10.69 8.30
CA ARG A 391 12.65 -10.39 7.30
C ARG A 391 12.77 -8.95 6.78
N ILE A 392 12.99 -7.98 7.65
CA ILE A 392 13.26 -6.59 7.28
C ILE A 392 14.52 -6.49 6.42
N ALA A 393 15.61 -7.09 6.87
CA ALA A 393 16.88 -7.06 6.15
C ALA A 393 16.77 -7.73 4.77
N TRP A 394 16.08 -8.87 4.68
CA TRP A 394 15.81 -9.56 3.42
C TRP A 394 15.00 -8.66 2.47
N PHE A 395 13.93 -8.02 2.97
CA PHE A 395 13.10 -7.13 2.17
C PHE A 395 13.90 -5.93 1.63
N LEU A 396 14.71 -5.29 2.46
CA LEU A 396 15.54 -4.15 2.04
C LEU A 396 16.58 -4.55 1.00
N ARG A 397 17.24 -5.71 1.16
CA ARG A 397 18.17 -6.24 0.13
C ARG A 397 17.44 -6.57 -1.16
N SER A 398 16.21 -7.06 -1.09
CA SER A 398 15.41 -7.37 -2.27
C SER A 398 15.14 -6.12 -3.13
N LYS A 399 14.98 -4.96 -2.51
CA LYS A 399 14.81 -3.69 -3.24
C LYS A 399 16.10 -3.19 -3.89
N GLN A 400 17.25 -3.49 -3.28
CA GLN A 400 18.56 -3.16 -3.85
C GLN A 400 18.99 -4.08 -5.01
N THR A 401 18.50 -5.31 -5.01
CA THR A 401 18.84 -6.31 -6.03
C THR A 401 17.55 -6.89 -6.63
N PRO A 402 16.88 -6.14 -7.54
CA PRO A 402 15.61 -6.56 -8.11
C PRO A 402 15.74 -7.80 -9.00
N LEU A 403 14.65 -8.56 -9.14
CA LEU A 403 14.54 -9.63 -10.11
C LEU A 403 14.71 -9.08 -11.54
N ILE A 404 15.42 -9.82 -12.39
CA ILE A 404 15.60 -9.47 -13.80
C ILE A 404 14.54 -10.19 -14.62
N ILE A 405 13.68 -9.41 -15.29
CA ILE A 405 12.56 -9.94 -16.07
C ILE A 405 12.83 -9.71 -17.55
N THR A 406 12.71 -10.77 -18.36
CA THR A 406 12.80 -10.70 -19.82
C THR A 406 11.61 -11.42 -20.46
N MET A 407 11.15 -10.89 -21.61
CA MET A 407 10.07 -11.50 -22.40
C MET A 407 10.61 -11.88 -23.79
N LYS A 408 10.42 -13.16 -24.16
CA LYS A 408 10.84 -13.75 -25.45
C LYS A 408 9.63 -14.37 -26.15
N GLU A 409 9.75 -14.62 -27.45
CA GLU A 409 8.82 -15.40 -28.28
C GLU A 409 8.97 -16.90 -28.07
#